data_0a537aa189c3f6d79049e74a09c14e92
#
_entry.id   0a537aa189c3f6d79049e74a09c14e92
#
_cell.length_a   1.000
_cell.length_b   1.000
_cell.length_c   1.000
_cell.angle_alpha   90.00
_cell.angle_beta   90.00
_cell.angle_gamma   90.00
#
_symmetry.space_group_name_H-M   'P 1'
#
loop_
_entity.id
_entity.type
_entity.pdbx_description
1 polymer ?
#
loop_
_entity_poly.entity_id
_entity_poly.type
_entity_poly.pdbx_seq_one_letter_code
_entity_poly.pdbx_strand_id
1 'polypeptide(L)'
;MPVSLTIKGADKLRTMARKLREASNVELPRELQKAIREASKPTLRAIQESARHINTKGIPKPGAKHSFRGPSASKGLRQKIAEAVVADVQTGGDDPRVQFRVSQAKLPDNIKQMPRKFDAGGTFRHPVMGNREVWVSQTGDPWFWPPIRDHIRDFRAEIDKALDNVARKLEE
;
A
#
# COMPACT_ATOMS: atom_id res chain seq x y z
N MET A 1 7.51 5.34 11.10
CA MET A 1 7.57 5.40 9.63
C MET A 1 6.27 4.88 9.07
N PRO A 2 5.74 5.42 7.95
CA PRO A 2 4.54 4.88 7.32
C PRO A 2 4.80 3.47 6.77
N VAL A 3 3.75 2.65 6.66
CA VAL A 3 3.83 1.36 5.97
C VAL A 3 3.94 1.65 4.48
N SER A 4 5.07 1.37 3.89
CA SER A 4 5.33 1.62 2.48
C SER A 4 6.41 0.69 1.92
N LEU A 5 6.25 0.30 0.67
CA LEU A 5 7.28 -0.33 -0.14
C LEU A 5 7.58 0.58 -1.33
N THR A 6 8.84 0.93 -1.49
CA THR A 6 9.33 1.58 -2.69
C THR A 6 10.07 0.55 -3.54
N ILE A 7 9.55 0.26 -4.71
CA ILE A 7 10.29 -0.47 -5.74
C ILE A 7 11.07 0.60 -6.49
N LYS A 8 12.32 0.78 -6.09
CA LYS A 8 13.24 1.60 -6.87
C LYS A 8 13.42 0.90 -8.19
N GLY A 9 13.20 1.64 -9.25
CA GLY A 9 13.27 1.13 -10.59
C GLY A 9 14.60 0.42 -10.78
N ALA A 10 14.51 -0.77 -11.32
CA ALA A 10 15.66 -1.36 -11.96
C ALA A 10 16.34 -0.28 -12.83
N ASP A 11 17.62 -0.38 -13.05
CA ASP A 11 18.40 0.56 -13.88
C ASP A 11 17.71 0.85 -15.22
N LYS A 12 16.88 -0.10 -15.71
CA LYS A 12 16.01 0.03 -16.87
C LYS A 12 15.01 1.20 -16.77
N LEU A 13 14.28 1.37 -15.63
CA LEU A 13 13.32 2.46 -15.49
C LEU A 13 14.02 3.83 -15.45
N ARG A 14 15.17 3.89 -14.80
CA ARG A 14 15.99 5.11 -14.73
C ARG A 14 16.56 5.46 -16.11
N THR A 15 17.08 4.46 -16.82
CA THR A 15 17.59 4.62 -18.20
C THR A 15 16.47 5.07 -19.14
N MET A 16 15.28 4.47 -19.03
CA MET A 16 14.12 4.85 -19.83
C MET A 16 13.66 6.28 -19.51
N ALA A 17 13.59 6.68 -18.24
CA ALA A 17 13.24 8.04 -17.84
C ALA A 17 14.20 9.08 -18.42
N ARG A 18 15.50 8.76 -18.55
CA ARG A 18 16.49 9.61 -19.20
C ARG A 18 16.25 9.70 -20.70
N LYS A 19 16.11 8.57 -21.39
CA LYS A 19 15.84 8.54 -22.85
C LYS A 19 14.55 9.31 -23.20
N LEU A 20 13.51 9.19 -22.40
CA LEU A 20 12.25 9.92 -22.59
C LEU A 20 12.40 11.44 -22.43
N ARG A 21 13.30 11.88 -21.55
CA ARG A 21 13.64 13.31 -21.42
C ARG A 21 14.40 13.84 -22.63
N GLU A 22 15.36 13.05 -23.12
CA GLU A 22 16.19 13.41 -24.28
C GLU A 22 15.37 13.45 -25.58
N ALA A 23 14.37 12.57 -25.71
CA ALA A 23 13.51 12.48 -26.89
C ALA A 23 12.51 13.65 -27.05
N SER A 24 12.39 14.54 -26.05
CA SER A 24 11.44 15.68 -26.04
C SER A 24 9.98 15.29 -26.33
N ASN A 25 9.63 14.02 -26.17
CA ASN A 25 8.31 13.49 -26.44
C ASN A 25 7.45 13.55 -25.16
N VAL A 26 6.27 14.17 -25.23
CA VAL A 26 5.37 14.35 -24.08
C VAL A 26 4.41 13.18 -23.91
N GLU A 27 4.13 12.41 -24.94
CA GLU A 27 3.15 11.34 -24.92
C GLU A 27 3.70 10.04 -24.32
N LEU A 28 4.91 9.66 -24.69
CA LEU A 28 5.52 8.41 -24.20
C LEU A 28 5.69 8.32 -22.68
N PRO A 29 6.10 9.38 -21.96
CA PRO A 29 6.12 9.37 -20.49
C PRO A 29 4.73 9.14 -19.88
N ARG A 30 3.70 9.71 -20.47
CA ARG A 30 2.31 9.51 -20.01
C ARG A 30 1.84 8.09 -20.26
N GLU A 31 2.18 7.53 -21.42
CA GLU A 31 1.86 6.15 -21.78
C GLU A 31 2.57 5.17 -20.82
N LEU A 32 3.87 5.36 -20.57
CA LEU A 32 4.62 4.57 -19.59
C LEU A 32 3.99 4.66 -18.20
N GLN A 33 3.65 5.86 -17.73
CA GLN A 33 3.03 6.05 -16.45
C GLN A 33 1.67 5.33 -16.37
N LYS A 34 0.87 5.40 -17.42
CA LYS A 34 -0.41 4.69 -17.52
C LYS A 34 -0.20 3.17 -17.45
N ALA A 35 0.72 2.63 -18.25
CA ALA A 35 1.00 1.20 -18.27
C ALA A 35 1.48 0.68 -16.91
N ILE A 36 2.38 1.39 -16.24
CA ILE A 36 2.84 1.03 -14.89
C ILE A 36 1.71 1.11 -13.85
N ARG A 37 0.83 2.11 -13.96
CA ARG A 37 -0.36 2.19 -13.09
C ARG A 37 -1.29 0.99 -13.29
N GLU A 38 -1.52 0.58 -14.52
CA GLU A 38 -2.33 -0.61 -14.82
C GLU A 38 -1.66 -1.88 -14.25
N ALA A 39 -0.37 -2.05 -14.45
CA ALA A 39 0.41 -3.15 -13.89
C ALA A 39 0.38 -3.19 -12.35
N SER A 40 0.22 -2.04 -11.70
CA SER A 40 0.16 -1.93 -10.23
C SER A 40 -1.18 -2.38 -9.65
N LYS A 41 -2.25 -2.39 -10.45
CA LYS A 41 -3.63 -2.64 -9.95
C LYS A 41 -3.81 -3.99 -9.26
N PRO A 42 -3.31 -5.13 -9.80
CA PRO A 42 -3.48 -6.43 -9.14
C PRO A 42 -2.86 -6.44 -7.73
N THR A 43 -1.61 -5.99 -7.61
CA THR A 43 -0.91 -5.91 -6.34
C THR A 43 -1.62 -4.95 -5.36
N LEU A 44 -2.05 -3.78 -5.84
CA LEU A 44 -2.81 -2.83 -5.03
C LEU A 44 -4.10 -3.44 -4.48
N ARG A 45 -4.87 -4.15 -5.33
CA ARG A 45 -6.10 -4.82 -4.92
C ARG A 45 -5.82 -5.91 -3.88
N ALA A 46 -4.76 -6.70 -4.07
CA ALA A 46 -4.38 -7.73 -3.11
C ALA A 46 -4.03 -7.14 -1.73
N ILE A 47 -3.30 -6.01 -1.69
CA ILE A 47 -3.00 -5.31 -0.43
C ILE A 47 -4.28 -4.77 0.20
N GLN A 48 -5.16 -4.15 -0.58
CA GLN A 48 -6.44 -3.62 -0.10
C GLN A 48 -7.35 -4.72 0.44
N GLU A 49 -7.38 -5.87 -0.21
CA GLU A 49 -8.15 -7.03 0.25
C GLU A 49 -7.59 -7.59 1.54
N SER A 50 -6.28 -7.75 1.64
CA SER A 50 -5.61 -8.13 2.88
C SER A 50 -5.94 -7.16 4.03
N ALA A 51 -5.96 -5.86 3.75
CA ALA A 51 -6.34 -4.84 4.73
C ALA A 51 -7.79 -5.01 5.25
N ARG A 52 -8.72 -5.45 4.40
CA ARG A 52 -10.12 -5.75 4.81
C ARG A 52 -10.21 -6.94 5.75
N HIS A 53 -9.23 -7.84 5.73
CA HIS A 53 -9.19 -9.05 6.54
C HIS A 53 -8.30 -8.93 7.79
N ILE A 54 -7.70 -7.77 8.07
CA ILE A 54 -6.91 -7.54 9.29
C ILE A 54 -7.68 -8.04 10.52
N ASN A 55 -7.01 -8.82 11.37
CA ASN A 55 -7.60 -9.22 12.64
C ASN A 55 -7.69 -8.02 13.59
N THR A 56 -8.90 -7.54 13.82
CA THR A 56 -9.17 -6.42 14.75
C THR A 56 -9.79 -6.85 16.06
N LYS A 57 -9.79 -8.14 16.35
CA LYS A 57 -10.32 -8.64 17.63
C LYS A 57 -9.33 -8.30 18.74
N GLY A 58 -9.81 -7.62 19.77
CA GLY A 58 -9.02 -7.36 20.98
C GLY A 58 -8.70 -8.67 21.71
N ILE A 59 -7.64 -8.69 22.48
CA ILE A 59 -7.31 -9.79 23.38
C ILE A 59 -8.27 -9.69 24.58
N PRO A 60 -9.08 -10.71 24.87
CA PRO A 60 -9.96 -10.69 26.03
C PRO A 60 -9.15 -10.51 27.31
N LYS A 61 -9.59 -9.64 28.22
CA LYS A 61 -9.00 -9.56 29.54
C LYS A 61 -9.36 -10.83 30.32
N PRO A 62 -8.42 -11.46 31.05
CA PRO A 62 -8.74 -12.54 31.95
C PRO A 62 -9.85 -12.09 32.92
N GLY A 63 -10.94 -12.85 33.05
CA GLY A 63 -12.07 -12.52 33.95
C GLY A 63 -13.08 -11.52 33.39
N ALA A 64 -12.94 -11.00 32.19
CA ALA A 64 -13.96 -10.14 31.58
C ALA A 64 -15.21 -10.94 31.20
N LYS A 65 -16.30 -10.71 31.90
CA LYS A 65 -17.60 -11.39 31.68
C LYS A 65 -18.34 -10.95 30.41
N HIS A 66 -17.84 -9.92 29.71
CA HIS A 66 -18.47 -9.38 28.51
C HIS A 66 -17.46 -9.18 27.40
N SER A 67 -17.62 -9.94 26.31
CA SER A 67 -17.10 -9.51 25.02
C SER A 67 -17.91 -8.27 24.62
N PHE A 68 -17.24 -7.14 24.42
CA PHE A 68 -17.88 -5.93 23.90
C PHE A 68 -18.44 -6.24 22.49
N ARG A 69 -19.71 -6.60 22.44
CA ARG A 69 -20.51 -6.72 21.23
C ARG A 69 -21.08 -5.35 20.85
N GLY A 70 -20.22 -4.35 20.70
CA GLY A 70 -20.64 -3.11 20.05
C GLY A 70 -20.80 -3.33 18.55
N PRO A 71 -21.67 -2.55 17.89
CA PRO A 71 -21.79 -2.62 16.44
C PRO A 71 -20.40 -2.38 15.86
N SER A 72 -20.03 -3.27 14.97
CA SER A 72 -18.75 -3.50 14.34
C SER A 72 -17.98 -2.23 13.89
N ALA A 73 -17.45 -1.45 14.83
CA ALA A 73 -16.53 -0.35 14.57
C ALA A 73 -15.29 -0.81 13.75
N SER A 74 -14.98 -2.11 13.82
CA SER A 74 -13.90 -2.74 13.08
C SER A 74 -14.11 -2.76 11.56
N LYS A 75 -15.36 -2.88 11.06
CA LYS A 75 -15.64 -2.83 9.62
C LYS A 75 -15.24 -1.48 9.04
N GLY A 76 -15.55 -0.39 9.74
CA GLY A 76 -15.16 0.94 9.31
C GLY A 76 -13.64 1.16 9.33
N LEU A 77 -12.93 0.61 10.33
CA LEU A 77 -11.47 0.73 10.41
C LEU A 77 -10.75 0.00 9.27
N ARG A 78 -11.09 -1.26 9.03
CA ARG A 78 -10.52 -2.07 7.95
C ARG A 78 -10.75 -1.43 6.60
N GLN A 79 -11.97 -0.99 6.34
CA GLN A 79 -12.34 -0.33 5.10
C GLN A 79 -11.55 0.97 4.90
N LYS A 80 -11.42 1.81 5.93
CA LYS A 80 -10.63 3.04 5.88
C LYS A 80 -9.15 2.77 5.62
N ILE A 81 -8.58 1.72 6.23
CA ILE A 81 -7.20 1.31 5.96
C ILE A 81 -7.06 0.86 4.50
N ALA A 82 -7.96 0.01 4.01
CA ALA A 82 -7.92 -0.46 2.63
C ALA A 82 -8.03 0.69 1.61
N GLU A 83 -8.94 1.64 1.81
CA GLU A 83 -9.12 2.82 0.97
C GLU A 83 -7.92 3.80 1.02
N ALA A 84 -7.17 3.79 2.13
CA ALA A 84 -5.97 4.59 2.28
C ALA A 84 -4.75 4.00 1.58
N VAL A 85 -4.78 2.72 1.18
CA VAL A 85 -3.70 2.11 0.40
C VAL A 85 -3.71 2.67 -1.02
N VAL A 86 -2.57 3.17 -1.46
CA VAL A 86 -2.38 3.76 -2.79
C VAL A 86 -1.12 3.22 -3.44
N ALA A 87 -1.12 3.16 -4.77
CA ALA A 87 0.06 3.00 -5.59
C ALA A 87 0.45 4.39 -6.13
N ASP A 88 1.64 4.84 -5.79
CA ASP A 88 2.23 6.09 -6.23
C ASP A 88 3.27 5.77 -7.31
N VAL A 89 3.01 6.24 -8.54
CA VAL A 89 3.83 5.94 -9.72
C VAL A 89 4.47 7.24 -10.21
N GLN A 90 5.76 7.31 -10.08
CA GLN A 90 6.59 8.40 -10.57
C GLN A 90 7.53 7.86 -11.65
N THR A 91 7.32 8.28 -12.90
CA THR A 91 8.13 7.86 -14.05
C THR A 91 9.12 8.92 -14.50
N GLY A 92 8.97 10.16 -14.05
CA GLY A 92 9.84 11.27 -14.35
C GLY A 92 10.74 11.67 -13.18
N GLY A 93 11.61 12.68 -13.40
CA GLY A 93 12.55 13.17 -12.39
C GLY A 93 13.78 12.26 -12.23
N ASP A 94 14.55 12.51 -11.18
CA ASP A 94 15.82 11.81 -10.94
C ASP A 94 15.65 10.48 -10.16
N ASP A 95 14.48 10.26 -9.58
CA ASP A 95 14.17 9.03 -8.81
C ASP A 95 12.84 8.42 -9.27
N PRO A 96 12.79 7.84 -10.50
CA PRO A 96 11.61 7.14 -10.97
C PRO A 96 11.34 5.91 -10.09
N ARG A 97 10.08 5.78 -9.63
CA ARG A 97 9.72 4.73 -8.67
C ARG A 97 8.25 4.37 -8.73
N VAL A 98 7.96 3.17 -8.27
CA VAL A 98 6.61 2.75 -7.89
C VAL A 98 6.60 2.46 -6.40
N GLN A 99 5.68 3.08 -5.69
CA GLN A 99 5.56 2.94 -4.26
C GLN A 99 4.13 2.53 -3.87
N PHE A 100 3.99 1.41 -3.20
CA PHE A 100 2.76 1.09 -2.47
C PHE A 100 2.89 1.67 -1.06
N ARG A 101 1.89 2.41 -0.62
CA ARG A 101 1.89 3.03 0.71
C ARG A 101 0.49 3.26 1.25
N VAL A 102 0.40 3.40 2.56
CA VAL A 102 -0.81 3.90 3.21
C VAL A 102 -0.75 5.43 3.25
N SER A 103 -1.69 6.07 2.59
CA SER A 103 -1.82 7.53 2.56
C SER A 103 -2.36 8.03 3.90
N GLN A 104 -1.52 8.74 4.65
CA GLN A 104 -1.90 9.33 5.94
C GLN A 104 -2.99 10.40 5.80
N ALA A 105 -3.04 11.10 4.65
CA ALA A 105 -4.06 12.11 4.37
C ALA A 105 -5.47 11.52 4.22
N LYS A 106 -5.58 10.23 3.88
CA LYS A 106 -6.86 9.52 3.77
C LYS A 106 -7.35 8.92 5.09
N LEU A 107 -6.54 9.00 6.15
CA LEU A 107 -6.88 8.42 7.44
C LEU A 107 -7.23 9.53 8.44
N PRO A 108 -8.31 9.37 9.24
CA PRO A 108 -8.57 10.20 10.39
C PRO A 108 -7.38 10.17 11.38
N ASP A 109 -7.14 11.28 12.06
CA ASP A 109 -5.98 11.45 12.95
C ASP A 109 -5.87 10.38 14.03
N ASN A 110 -6.99 9.97 14.59
CA ASN A 110 -7.05 8.98 15.65
C ASN A 110 -6.68 7.54 15.20
N ILE A 111 -6.60 7.27 13.91
CA ILE A 111 -6.27 5.93 13.37
C ILE A 111 -5.02 5.92 12.49
N LYS A 112 -4.35 7.04 12.29
CA LYS A 112 -3.13 7.15 11.44
C LYS A 112 -2.02 6.15 11.81
N GLN A 113 -1.90 5.82 13.08
CA GLN A 113 -0.89 4.87 13.59
C GLN A 113 -1.31 3.40 13.44
N MET A 114 -2.61 3.13 13.28
CA MET A 114 -3.15 1.77 13.32
C MET A 114 -2.61 0.85 12.22
N PRO A 115 -2.53 1.28 10.94
CA PRO A 115 -1.99 0.42 9.87
C PRO A 115 -0.62 -0.15 10.20
N ARG A 116 0.27 0.68 10.74
CA ARG A 116 1.61 0.27 11.13
C ARG A 116 1.61 -0.67 12.33
N LYS A 117 0.78 -0.39 13.34
CA LYS A 117 0.69 -1.24 14.54
C LYS A 117 0.19 -2.63 14.20
N PHE A 118 -0.77 -2.72 13.28
CA PHE A 118 -1.23 -4.02 12.78
C PHE A 118 -0.12 -4.75 12.02
N ASP A 119 0.54 -4.09 11.08
CA ASP A 119 1.55 -4.73 10.21
C ASP A 119 2.82 -5.14 10.95
N ALA A 120 3.15 -4.46 12.06
CA ALA A 120 4.33 -4.78 12.86
C ALA A 120 4.27 -6.13 13.58
N GLY A 121 3.08 -6.74 13.68
CA GLY A 121 2.87 -7.91 14.52
C GLY A 121 2.99 -7.57 16.02
N GLY A 122 2.98 -8.62 16.85
CA GLY A 122 3.08 -8.45 18.30
C GLY A 122 1.83 -7.83 18.94
N THR A 123 1.89 -7.61 20.26
CA THR A 123 0.77 -7.06 21.02
C THR A 123 0.96 -5.57 21.25
N PHE A 124 -0.08 -4.79 21.02
CA PHE A 124 -0.10 -3.36 21.30
C PHE A 124 -1.38 -2.95 22.02
N ARG A 125 -1.29 -1.83 22.74
CA ARG A 125 -2.46 -1.25 23.42
C ARG A 125 -2.89 0.02 22.71
N HIS A 126 -4.19 0.22 22.68
CA HIS A 126 -4.78 1.46 22.17
C HIS A 126 -6.11 1.76 22.90
N PRO A 127 -6.54 3.03 22.95
CA PRO A 127 -7.84 3.38 23.49
C PRO A 127 -8.95 2.86 22.57
N VAL A 128 -10.07 2.49 23.15
CA VAL A 128 -11.27 2.15 22.37
C VAL A 128 -11.69 3.37 21.55
N MET A 129 -12.04 3.16 20.29
CA MET A 129 -12.51 4.26 19.44
C MET A 129 -13.73 4.91 20.07
N GLY A 130 -13.64 6.21 20.28
CA GLY A 130 -14.70 7.00 20.95
C GLY A 130 -14.58 7.08 22.47
N ASN A 131 -13.73 6.28 23.13
CA ASN A 131 -13.50 6.36 24.57
C ASN A 131 -12.01 6.21 24.91
N ARG A 132 -11.35 7.33 25.23
CA ARG A 132 -9.91 7.39 25.54
C ARG A 132 -9.55 6.85 26.93
N GLU A 133 -10.49 6.66 27.79
CA GLU A 133 -10.27 6.13 29.14
C GLU A 133 -10.20 4.60 29.15
N VAL A 134 -10.85 3.95 28.18
CA VAL A 134 -10.85 2.49 28.06
C VAL A 134 -9.77 2.03 27.08
N TRP A 135 -8.81 1.25 27.56
CA TRP A 135 -7.72 0.70 26.77
C TRP A 135 -7.91 -0.79 26.53
N VAL A 136 -7.66 -1.23 25.31
CA VAL A 136 -7.68 -2.63 24.91
C VAL A 136 -6.32 -3.07 24.40
N SER A 137 -5.96 -4.33 24.65
CA SER A 137 -4.83 -4.98 24.04
C SER A 137 -5.25 -5.66 22.75
N GLN A 138 -4.42 -5.60 21.74
CA GLN A 138 -4.68 -6.16 20.42
C GLN A 138 -3.42 -6.78 19.85
N THR A 139 -3.57 -7.91 19.15
CA THR A 139 -2.45 -8.52 18.41
C THR A 139 -2.41 -7.93 17.01
N GLY A 140 -1.22 -7.55 16.57
CA GLY A 140 -0.97 -7.18 15.18
C GLY A 140 -1.02 -8.41 14.27
N ASP A 141 -1.38 -8.17 13.04
CA ASP A 141 -1.49 -9.17 11.99
C ASP A 141 -0.85 -8.58 10.72
N PRO A 142 0.34 -9.07 10.30
CA PRO A 142 1.01 -8.57 9.11
C PRO A 142 0.11 -8.72 7.89
N TRP A 143 -0.26 -7.62 7.29
CA TRP A 143 -1.23 -7.56 6.19
C TRP A 143 -0.69 -6.91 4.93
N PHE A 144 0.33 -6.06 5.06
CA PHE A 144 0.83 -5.25 3.94
C PHE A 144 1.86 -6.02 3.08
N TRP A 145 2.79 -6.70 3.74
CA TRP A 145 3.91 -7.36 3.06
C TRP A 145 3.58 -8.69 2.40
N PRO A 146 2.75 -9.58 2.97
CA PRO A 146 2.46 -10.88 2.35
C PRO A 146 1.93 -10.76 0.92
N PRO A 147 0.87 -9.99 0.63
CA PRO A 147 0.36 -9.88 -0.72
C PRO A 147 1.36 -9.26 -1.71
N ILE A 148 2.26 -8.39 -1.24
CA ILE A 148 3.31 -7.84 -2.10
C ILE A 148 4.29 -8.93 -2.52
N ARG A 149 4.73 -9.77 -1.57
CA ARG A 149 5.67 -10.87 -1.88
C ARG A 149 5.09 -11.84 -2.89
N ASP A 150 3.80 -12.12 -2.79
CA ASP A 150 3.12 -13.05 -3.67
C ASP A 150 2.98 -12.50 -5.10
N HIS A 151 2.83 -11.19 -5.26
CA HIS A 151 2.61 -10.54 -6.56
C HIS A 151 3.85 -9.86 -7.16
N ILE A 152 4.97 -9.79 -6.46
CA ILE A 152 6.14 -8.98 -6.88
C ILE A 152 6.76 -9.44 -8.20
N ARG A 153 6.74 -10.73 -8.49
CA ARG A 153 7.30 -11.29 -9.72
C ARG A 153 6.48 -10.87 -10.94
N ASP A 154 5.17 -11.07 -10.86
CA ASP A 154 4.24 -10.72 -11.94
C ASP A 154 4.25 -9.20 -12.18
N PHE A 155 4.25 -8.43 -11.10
CA PHE A 155 4.34 -6.98 -11.17
C PHE A 155 5.61 -6.50 -11.88
N ARG A 156 6.77 -7.10 -11.58
CA ARG A 156 8.03 -6.76 -12.26
C ARG A 156 7.98 -7.13 -13.74
N ALA A 157 7.45 -8.30 -14.08
CA ALA A 157 7.31 -8.73 -15.47
C ALA A 157 6.43 -7.77 -16.28
N GLU A 158 5.33 -7.28 -15.69
CA GLU A 158 4.45 -6.31 -16.36
C GLU A 158 5.13 -4.93 -16.52
N ILE A 159 5.95 -4.49 -15.55
CA ILE A 159 6.77 -3.27 -15.70
C ILE A 159 7.77 -3.45 -16.84
N ASP A 160 8.48 -4.58 -16.90
CA ASP A 160 9.45 -4.85 -17.96
C ASP A 160 8.78 -4.82 -19.33
N LYS A 161 7.62 -5.43 -19.51
CA LYS A 161 6.83 -5.35 -20.74
C LYS A 161 6.45 -3.91 -21.11
N ALA A 162 6.04 -3.10 -20.12
CA ALA A 162 5.70 -1.70 -20.35
C ALA A 162 6.92 -0.90 -20.83
N LEU A 163 8.08 -1.15 -20.22
CA LEU A 163 9.34 -0.51 -20.60
C LEU A 163 9.77 -0.90 -22.02
N ASP A 164 9.70 -2.19 -22.36
CA ASP A 164 10.06 -2.70 -23.69
C ASP A 164 9.13 -2.17 -24.80
N ASN A 165 7.84 -1.99 -24.48
CA ASN A 165 6.88 -1.39 -25.42
C ASN A 165 7.21 0.07 -25.72
N VAL A 166 7.53 0.85 -24.69
CA VAL A 166 7.92 2.27 -24.85
C VAL A 166 9.28 2.39 -25.54
N ALA A 167 10.23 1.47 -25.25
CA ALA A 167 11.53 1.47 -25.92
C ALA A 167 11.40 1.31 -27.45
N ARG A 168 10.55 0.36 -27.89
CA ARG A 168 10.30 0.17 -29.34
C ARG A 168 9.74 1.41 -30.00
N LYS A 169 8.79 2.10 -29.35
CA LYS A 169 8.21 3.34 -29.88
C LYS A 169 9.17 4.54 -29.91
N LEU A 170 10.27 4.46 -29.14
CA LEU A 170 11.32 5.48 -29.17
C LEU A 170 12.30 5.27 -30.34
N GLU A 171 12.36 4.07 -30.90
CA GLU A 171 13.24 3.69 -32.01
C GLU A 171 12.55 3.83 -33.38
N GLU A 172 11.21 4.04 -33.40
CA GLU A 172 10.41 4.36 -34.60
C GLU A 172 10.45 5.87 -34.91
#